data_092d13993b13c91ea3eb49fb97373363
#
_entry.id   092d13993b13c91ea3eb49fb97373363
#
_cell.length_a   1.000
_cell.length_b   1.000
_cell.length_c   1.000
_cell.angle_alpha   90.00
_cell.angle_beta   90.00
_cell.angle_gamma   90.00
#
_symmetry.space_group_name_H-M   'P 1'
#
loop_
_entity.id
_entity.type
_entity.pdbx_description
1 polymer ?
#
loop_
_entity_poly.entity_id
_entity_poly.type
_entity_poly.pdbx_seq_one_letter_code
_entity_poly.pdbx_strand_id
1 'polypeptide(L)'
;MNAVEIERLTGRSEPLSLVDCVLEKNSNELTALTNVTMNEEFFQGHFPGNPVMPGVLIVEALAQGCEVLLDNDRSALKLSQIKKARFREMVKPGDQLTIKVKRKLKDEFIFKTKAYIQDKLVCSAELSFS
;
A
#
# COMPACT_ATOMS: atom_id res chain seq x y z
N MET A 1 8.42 11.34 -5.30
CA MET A 1 7.14 11.90 -4.82
C MET A 1 7.12 11.96 -3.31
N ASN A 2 6.65 13.05 -2.77
CA ASN A 2 6.50 13.21 -1.33
C ASN A 2 5.04 12.97 -0.91
N ALA A 3 4.77 13.06 0.39
CA ALA A 3 3.44 12.78 0.93
C ALA A 3 2.36 13.70 0.38
N VAL A 4 2.67 14.99 0.17
CA VAL A 4 1.71 15.96 -0.35
C VAL A 4 1.28 15.60 -1.78
N GLU A 5 2.26 15.23 -2.62
CA GLU A 5 1.97 14.81 -3.99
C GLU A 5 1.15 13.53 -4.03
N ILE A 6 1.44 12.59 -3.13
CA ILE A 6 0.71 11.33 -3.03
C ILE A 6 -0.73 11.59 -2.60
N GLU A 7 -0.95 12.45 -1.60
CA GLU A 7 -2.29 12.81 -1.17
C GLU A 7 -3.11 13.42 -2.30
N ARG A 8 -2.49 14.27 -3.10
CA ARG A 8 -3.16 14.89 -4.24
C ARG A 8 -3.58 13.85 -5.28
N LEU A 9 -2.70 12.86 -5.55
CA LEU A 9 -2.98 11.82 -6.54
C LEU A 9 -4.01 10.82 -6.06
N THR A 10 -3.95 10.40 -4.79
CA THR A 10 -4.85 9.39 -4.26
C THR A 10 -6.15 9.96 -3.70
N GLY A 11 -6.19 11.25 -3.42
CA GLY A 11 -7.33 11.88 -2.78
C GLY A 11 -7.47 11.54 -1.31
N ARG A 12 -6.42 10.98 -0.70
CA ARG A 12 -6.41 10.61 0.71
C ARG A 12 -5.52 11.53 1.51
N SER A 13 -5.89 11.74 2.77
CA SER A 13 -5.10 12.53 3.71
C SER A 13 -4.96 11.78 5.03
N GLU A 14 -4.10 12.29 5.91
CA GLU A 14 -3.95 11.70 7.24
C GLU A 14 -5.31 11.61 7.97
N PRO A 15 -5.59 10.49 8.69
CA PRO A 15 -4.70 9.35 8.92
C PRO A 15 -4.79 8.24 7.87
N LEU A 16 -5.53 8.43 6.78
CA LEU A 16 -5.78 7.40 5.78
C LEU A 16 -4.70 7.30 4.70
N SER A 17 -3.79 8.25 4.63
CA SER A 17 -2.68 8.18 3.68
C SER A 17 -1.57 7.32 4.27
N LEU A 18 -1.31 6.17 3.65
CA LEU A 18 -0.33 5.21 4.16
C LEU A 18 0.97 5.21 3.36
N VAL A 19 0.95 5.65 2.10
CA VAL A 19 2.16 5.73 1.28
C VAL A 19 2.85 7.06 1.55
N ASP A 20 4.07 7.01 2.07
CA ASP A 20 4.83 8.20 2.47
C ASP A 20 5.76 8.72 1.40
N CYS A 21 6.29 7.84 0.56
CA CYS A 21 7.28 8.23 -0.43
C CYS A 21 7.28 7.24 -1.60
N VAL A 22 7.36 7.74 -2.83
CA VAL A 22 7.54 6.91 -4.01
C VAL A 22 9.00 6.97 -4.42
N LEU A 23 9.68 5.81 -4.45
CA LEU A 23 11.09 5.69 -4.80
C LEU A 23 11.30 5.56 -6.30
N GLU A 24 10.49 4.75 -6.96
CA GLU A 24 10.58 4.49 -8.39
C GLU A 24 9.20 4.34 -8.97
N LYS A 25 9.00 4.81 -10.18
CA LYS A 25 7.72 4.70 -10.89
C LYS A 25 7.97 4.72 -12.38
N ASN A 26 7.37 3.77 -13.09
CA ASN A 26 7.25 3.81 -14.55
C ASN A 26 5.81 3.44 -14.92
N SER A 27 5.51 3.19 -16.20
CA SER A 27 4.14 2.92 -16.62
C SER A 27 3.56 1.61 -16.05
N ASN A 28 4.41 0.66 -15.65
CA ASN A 28 3.99 -0.68 -15.25
C ASN A 28 4.31 -1.03 -13.81
N GLU A 29 5.24 -0.34 -13.18
CA GLU A 29 5.75 -0.70 -11.86
C GLU A 29 5.93 0.52 -10.97
N LEU A 30 5.81 0.30 -9.67
CA LEU A 30 6.05 1.32 -8.67
C LEU A 30 6.67 0.68 -7.43
N THR A 31 7.64 1.38 -6.85
CA THR A 31 8.21 1.04 -5.55
C THR A 31 8.03 2.24 -4.64
N ALA A 32 7.45 2.01 -3.46
CA ALA A 32 7.13 3.07 -2.51
C ALA A 32 7.45 2.64 -1.08
N LEU A 33 7.45 3.60 -0.18
CA LEU A 33 7.68 3.36 1.25
C LEU A 33 6.47 3.75 2.06
N THR A 34 6.20 2.96 3.10
CA THR A 34 5.23 3.26 4.14
C THR A 34 5.92 3.14 5.48
N ASN A 35 5.95 4.22 6.26
CA ASN A 35 6.51 4.21 7.61
C ASN A 35 5.40 3.90 8.60
N VAL A 36 5.58 2.88 9.40
CA VAL A 36 4.60 2.46 10.39
C VAL A 36 4.93 3.14 11.71
N THR A 37 4.05 4.02 12.18
CA THR A 37 4.30 4.84 13.37
C THR A 37 3.41 4.42 14.53
N MET A 38 3.89 4.68 15.75
CA MET A 38 3.17 4.34 16.97
C MET A 38 1.94 5.23 17.21
N ASN A 39 1.93 6.42 16.62
CA ASN A 39 0.87 7.42 16.84
C ASN A 39 -0.38 7.19 16.00
N GLU A 40 -0.39 6.19 15.15
CA GLU A 40 -1.56 5.92 14.32
C GLU A 40 -2.69 5.35 15.17
N GLU A 41 -3.89 5.87 14.96
CA GLU A 41 -5.09 5.43 15.66
C GLU A 41 -5.38 3.94 15.47
N PHE A 42 -4.90 3.38 14.38
CA PHE A 42 -5.12 1.97 14.02
C PHE A 42 -4.61 0.99 15.06
N PHE A 43 -3.64 1.41 15.87
CA PHE A 43 -3.05 0.53 16.88
C PHE A 43 -3.80 0.56 18.20
N GLN A 44 -4.72 1.48 18.38
CA GLN A 44 -5.48 1.58 19.61
C GLN A 44 -6.47 0.42 19.72
N GLY A 45 -6.37 -0.34 20.78
CA GLY A 45 -7.25 -1.47 21.01
C GLY A 45 -6.95 -2.70 20.19
N HIS A 46 -5.95 -2.68 19.30
CA HIS A 46 -5.54 -3.84 18.53
C HIS A 46 -4.28 -4.43 19.17
N PHE A 47 -4.44 -5.54 19.91
CA PHE A 47 -3.39 -6.18 20.70
C PHE A 47 -2.74 -5.21 21.69
N PRO A 48 -3.46 -4.79 22.76
CA PRO A 48 -2.88 -3.90 23.78
C PRO A 48 -1.57 -4.45 24.35
N GLY A 49 -0.54 -3.60 24.44
CA GLY A 49 0.78 -4.00 24.89
C GLY A 49 1.66 -4.67 23.85
N ASN A 50 1.11 -5.01 22.68
CA ASN A 50 1.86 -5.59 21.57
C ASN A 50 1.21 -5.13 20.26
N PRO A 51 1.34 -3.85 19.90
CA PRO A 51 0.65 -3.32 18.73
C PRO A 51 1.16 -3.92 17.44
N VAL A 52 0.22 -4.28 16.57
CA VAL A 52 0.49 -4.88 15.26
C VAL A 52 -0.39 -4.19 14.24
N MET A 53 0.18 -3.86 13.09
CA MET A 53 -0.59 -3.26 12.00
C MET A 53 -1.60 -4.27 11.47
N PRO A 54 -2.91 -3.96 11.46
CA PRO A 54 -3.90 -4.87 10.89
C PRO A 54 -3.63 -5.17 9.42
N GLY A 55 -3.88 -6.44 9.03
CA GLY A 55 -3.66 -6.85 7.64
C GLY A 55 -4.44 -6.02 6.63
N VAL A 56 -5.65 -5.59 6.98
CA VAL A 56 -6.46 -4.76 6.10
C VAL A 56 -5.77 -3.43 5.76
N LEU A 57 -4.99 -2.89 6.69
CA LEU A 57 -4.25 -1.64 6.45
C LEU A 57 -3.02 -1.87 5.58
N ILE A 58 -2.41 -3.06 5.66
CA ILE A 58 -1.31 -3.40 4.74
C ILE A 58 -1.85 -3.46 3.31
N VAL A 59 -2.98 -4.12 3.11
CA VAL A 59 -3.62 -4.18 1.80
C VAL A 59 -4.03 -2.79 1.33
N GLU A 60 -4.52 -1.93 2.23
CA GLU A 60 -4.84 -0.54 1.88
C GLU A 60 -3.60 0.23 1.41
N ALA A 61 -2.44 0.02 2.05
CA ALA A 61 -1.19 0.64 1.59
C ALA A 61 -0.83 0.15 0.18
N LEU A 62 -0.99 -1.14 -0.09
CA LEU A 62 -0.75 -1.70 -1.42
C LEU A 62 -1.71 -1.10 -2.45
N ALA A 63 -2.98 -0.94 -2.08
CA ALA A 63 -3.97 -0.33 -2.96
C ALA A 63 -3.64 1.13 -3.27
N GLN A 64 -3.15 1.88 -2.29
CA GLN A 64 -2.72 3.26 -2.50
C GLN A 64 -1.53 3.33 -3.45
N GLY A 65 -0.59 2.38 -3.36
CA GLY A 65 0.50 2.27 -4.32
C GLY A 65 -0.02 2.07 -5.74
N CYS A 66 -1.02 1.21 -5.92
CA CYS A 66 -1.65 1.00 -7.22
C CYS A 66 -2.33 2.28 -7.73
N GLU A 67 -3.00 3.02 -6.85
CA GLU A 67 -3.65 4.28 -7.23
C GLU A 67 -2.64 5.32 -7.72
N VAL A 68 -1.49 5.40 -7.08
CA VAL A 68 -0.41 6.29 -7.53
C VAL A 68 0.10 5.85 -8.91
N LEU A 69 0.22 4.54 -9.12
CA LEU A 69 0.64 4.01 -10.42
C LEU A 69 -0.37 4.29 -11.51
N LEU A 70 -1.67 4.22 -11.21
CA LEU A 70 -2.74 4.54 -12.15
C LEU A 70 -2.75 6.01 -12.55
N ASP A 71 -2.38 6.89 -11.61
CA ASP A 71 -2.27 8.33 -11.84
C ASP A 71 -3.55 8.92 -12.46
N ASN A 72 -3.47 9.48 -13.67
CA ASN A 72 -4.62 10.12 -14.30
C ASN A 72 -5.73 9.15 -14.71
N ASP A 73 -5.42 7.88 -14.84
CA ASP A 73 -6.39 6.86 -15.24
C ASP A 73 -7.32 6.45 -14.11
N ARG A 74 -7.03 6.86 -12.88
CA ARG A 74 -7.76 6.38 -11.71
C ARG A 74 -9.07 7.10 -11.40
N SER A 75 -9.37 8.19 -12.08
CA SER A 75 -10.47 9.09 -11.70
C SER A 75 -11.83 8.39 -11.57
N ALA A 76 -12.06 7.34 -12.35
CA ALA A 76 -13.28 6.56 -12.31
C ALA A 76 -13.07 5.13 -11.79
N LEU A 77 -11.85 4.79 -11.35
CA LEU A 77 -11.50 3.43 -10.96
C LEU A 77 -11.43 3.30 -9.44
N LYS A 78 -11.99 2.20 -8.94
CA LYS A 78 -11.98 1.87 -7.52
C LYS A 78 -11.55 0.43 -7.34
N LEU A 79 -10.96 0.13 -6.20
CA LEU A 79 -10.60 -1.25 -5.85
C LEU A 79 -11.87 -2.10 -5.87
N SER A 80 -11.91 -3.08 -6.76
CA SER A 80 -13.07 -3.93 -6.97
C SER A 80 -12.87 -5.36 -6.47
N GLN A 81 -11.62 -5.83 -6.40
CA GLN A 81 -11.36 -7.21 -6.02
C GLN A 81 -9.98 -7.37 -5.41
N ILE A 82 -9.90 -8.19 -4.37
CA ILE A 82 -8.67 -8.59 -3.71
C ILE A 82 -8.59 -10.11 -3.82
N LYS A 83 -7.54 -10.62 -4.44
CA LYS A 83 -7.31 -12.06 -4.59
C LYS A 83 -5.96 -12.44 -4.03
N LYS A 84 -5.85 -13.68 -3.56
CA LYS A 84 -4.58 -14.30 -3.15
C LYS A 84 -3.84 -13.47 -2.10
N ALA A 85 -4.59 -12.80 -1.21
CA ALA A 85 -3.97 -12.06 -0.12
C ALA A 85 -3.33 -13.02 0.87
N ARG A 86 -2.05 -12.84 1.14
CA ARG A 86 -1.29 -13.69 2.05
C ARG A 86 -0.45 -12.83 2.97
N PHE A 87 -0.57 -13.09 4.28
CA PHE A 87 0.16 -12.37 5.31
C PHE A 87 1.16 -13.35 5.94
N ARG A 88 2.44 -13.02 5.90
CA ARG A 88 3.51 -13.92 6.33
C ARG A 88 4.18 -13.49 7.63
N GLU A 89 4.19 -12.19 7.90
CA GLU A 89 4.86 -11.61 9.06
C GLU A 89 4.02 -10.51 9.65
N MET A 90 4.19 -10.28 10.95
CA MET A 90 3.56 -9.16 11.62
C MET A 90 4.34 -7.87 11.34
N VAL A 91 3.61 -6.78 11.19
CA VAL A 91 4.17 -5.44 10.99
C VAL A 91 3.90 -4.64 12.26
N LYS A 92 4.94 -4.02 12.79
CA LYS A 92 4.89 -3.30 14.07
C LYS A 92 5.28 -1.84 13.90
N PRO A 93 4.89 -0.96 14.83
CA PRO A 93 5.38 0.41 14.82
C PRO A 93 6.90 0.44 14.79
N GLY A 94 7.45 1.32 13.99
CA GLY A 94 8.89 1.41 13.75
C GLY A 94 9.35 0.67 12.51
N ASP A 95 8.54 -0.25 11.98
CA ASP A 95 8.86 -0.92 10.72
C ASP A 95 8.65 0.03 9.54
N GLN A 96 9.42 -0.19 8.50
CA GLN A 96 9.22 0.49 7.22
C GLN A 96 8.90 -0.56 6.17
N LEU A 97 7.74 -0.41 5.54
CA LEU A 97 7.34 -1.29 4.46
C LEU A 97 7.85 -0.75 3.12
N THR A 98 8.49 -1.61 2.35
CA THR A 98 8.75 -1.34 0.93
C THR A 98 7.62 -1.99 0.15
N ILE A 99 6.88 -1.18 -0.58
CA ILE A 99 5.73 -1.62 -1.35
C ILE A 99 6.14 -1.68 -2.81
N LYS A 100 5.88 -2.82 -3.43
CA LYS A 100 6.11 -3.01 -4.87
C LYS A 100 4.81 -3.41 -5.53
N VAL A 101 4.39 -2.65 -6.51
CA VAL A 101 3.20 -2.95 -7.29
C VAL A 101 3.60 -3.06 -8.75
N LYS A 102 3.02 -4.04 -9.44
CA LYS A 102 3.32 -4.30 -10.84
C LYS A 102 2.03 -4.62 -11.57
N ARG A 103 1.80 -3.92 -12.68
CA ARG A 103 0.66 -4.20 -13.56
C ARG A 103 0.84 -5.59 -14.16
N LYS A 104 -0.19 -6.43 -14.06
CA LYS A 104 -0.12 -7.82 -14.51
C LYS A 104 0.01 -7.91 -16.00
N LEU A 105 -0.81 -7.16 -16.74
CA LEU A 105 -0.76 -7.04 -18.17
C LEU A 105 -0.92 -5.57 -18.56
N LYS A 106 -0.28 -5.19 -19.66
CA LYS A 106 -0.40 -3.84 -20.19
C LYS A 106 -1.87 -3.52 -20.47
N ASP A 107 -2.29 -2.32 -20.11
CA ASP A 107 -3.66 -1.81 -20.31
C ASP A 107 -4.72 -2.48 -19.44
N GLU A 108 -4.34 -3.35 -18.51
CA GLU A 108 -5.25 -3.90 -17.52
C GLU A 108 -5.09 -3.21 -16.18
N PHE A 109 -6.15 -3.26 -15.37
CA PHE A 109 -6.16 -2.67 -14.04
C PHE A 109 -6.07 -3.75 -12.96
N ILE A 110 -5.21 -4.73 -13.20
CA ILE A 110 -4.91 -5.83 -12.29
C ILE A 110 -3.44 -5.74 -11.93
N PHE A 111 -3.16 -5.72 -10.62
CA PHE A 111 -1.82 -5.52 -10.10
C PHE A 111 -1.38 -6.64 -9.18
N LYS A 112 -0.15 -7.10 -9.36
CA LYS A 112 0.52 -7.95 -8.39
C LYS A 112 1.22 -7.03 -7.41
N THR A 113 0.95 -7.21 -6.13
CA THR A 113 1.45 -6.33 -5.08
C THR A 113 2.18 -7.13 -4.00
N LYS A 114 3.24 -6.54 -3.46
CA LYS A 114 4.04 -7.15 -2.40
C LYS A 114 4.52 -6.08 -1.44
N ALA A 115 4.56 -6.43 -0.17
CA ALA A 115 5.12 -5.57 0.86
C ALA A 115 6.28 -6.30 1.54
N TYR A 116 7.36 -5.59 1.78
CA TYR A 116 8.58 -6.13 2.38
C TYR A 116 9.00 -5.29 3.59
N ILE A 117 9.59 -5.95 4.58
CA ILE A 117 10.39 -5.27 5.60
C ILE A 117 11.83 -5.68 5.29
N GLN A 118 12.65 -4.72 4.86
CA GLN A 118 13.97 -4.98 4.28
C GLN A 118 13.79 -5.95 3.10
N ASP A 119 14.41 -7.11 3.11
CA ASP A 119 14.31 -8.08 2.03
C ASP A 119 13.27 -9.18 2.32
N LYS A 120 12.55 -9.08 3.42
CA LYS A 120 11.63 -10.11 3.86
C LYS A 120 10.20 -9.81 3.43
N LEU A 121 9.61 -10.72 2.66
CA LEU A 121 8.23 -10.58 2.21
C LEU A 121 7.26 -10.74 3.39
N VAL A 122 6.44 -9.74 3.63
CA VAL A 122 5.47 -9.77 4.73
C VAL A 122 4.02 -9.92 4.24
N CYS A 123 3.74 -9.47 3.03
CA CYS A 123 2.39 -9.56 2.47
C CYS A 123 2.45 -9.59 0.95
N SER A 124 1.52 -10.32 0.33
CA SER A 124 1.32 -10.27 -1.11
C SER A 124 -0.18 -10.33 -1.41
N ALA A 125 -0.60 -9.70 -2.50
CA ALA A 125 -1.99 -9.72 -2.93
C ALA A 125 -2.08 -9.37 -4.41
N GLU A 126 -3.16 -9.81 -5.06
CA GLU A 126 -3.51 -9.38 -6.40
C GLU A 126 -4.72 -8.46 -6.28
N LEU A 127 -4.59 -7.24 -6.75
CA LEU A 127 -5.63 -6.21 -6.63
C LEU A 127 -6.14 -5.82 -7.99
N SER A 128 -7.46 -5.73 -8.12
CA SER A 128 -8.12 -5.30 -9.36
C SER A 128 -8.92 -4.04 -9.13
N PHE A 129 -8.89 -3.16 -10.11
CA PHE A 129 -9.63 -1.89 -10.08
C PHE A 129 -10.61 -1.85 -11.25
N SER A 130 -11.77 -1.30 -11.01
CA SER A 130 -12.78 -1.14 -12.07
C SER A 130 -13.69 0.06 -11.86
#